data_c3fe179a96d2a91c328b4297202fa037
#
_entry.id   c3fe179a96d2a91c328b4297202fa037
#
_cell.length_a   1.000
_cell.length_b   1.000
_cell.length_c   1.000
_cell.angle_alpha   90.00
_cell.angle_beta   90.00
_cell.angle_gamma   90.00
#
_symmetry.space_group_name_H-M   'P 1'
#
loop_
_entity.id
_entity.type
_entity.pdbx_description
1 polymer ?
#
loop_
_entity_poly.entity_id
_entity_poly.type
_entity_poly.pdbx_seq_one_letter_code
_entity_poly.pdbx_strand_id
1 'polypeptide(L)'
;YLPMINALARAGHHVIYCNSRFRGTDSALLMEKVVQDLGAAIKDAKDRLGYAKVVLAGWSGGGSLSMFYQQQAQHPTVTASPSGDGPDLTTLGLIPADGIMLLAAHISRHGTLTEWLDASILDESDPTRRDPGLDLYNPDNPNQPPYSAEFLARYREAQIDRNRRITAWVKGKLAELRAAGRPDDEFGFVVHGTMADPRWLDPAVDPND
;
A
#
# COMPACT_ATOMS: atom_id res chain seq x y z
N TYR A 1 -3.39 -4.43 -17.29
CA TYR A 1 -2.38 -5.53 -17.22
C TYR A 1 -2.37 -6.40 -18.47
N LEU A 2 -3.48 -6.49 -19.20
CA LEU A 2 -3.57 -7.33 -20.41
C LEU A 2 -2.45 -7.08 -21.43
N PRO A 3 -2.02 -5.83 -21.74
CA PRO A 3 -0.93 -5.61 -22.68
C PRO A 3 0.38 -6.29 -22.27
N MET A 4 0.74 -6.22 -20.98
CA MET A 4 1.94 -6.85 -20.47
C MET A 4 1.84 -8.38 -20.47
N ILE A 5 0.70 -8.92 -20.03
CA ILE A 5 0.44 -10.37 -20.08
C ILE A 5 0.57 -10.88 -21.51
N ASN A 6 -0.04 -10.18 -22.47
CA ASN A 6 0.04 -10.53 -23.88
C ASN A 6 1.47 -10.45 -24.43
N ALA A 7 2.24 -9.42 -24.04
CA ALA A 7 3.63 -9.27 -24.48
C ALA A 7 4.50 -10.43 -23.97
N LEU A 8 4.39 -10.79 -22.70
CA LEU A 8 5.12 -11.91 -22.11
C LEU A 8 4.71 -13.25 -22.74
N ALA A 9 3.40 -13.48 -22.94
CA ALA A 9 2.91 -14.69 -23.56
C ALA A 9 3.39 -14.82 -25.02
N ARG A 10 3.38 -13.72 -25.80
CA ARG A 10 3.93 -13.70 -27.18
C ARG A 10 5.43 -13.91 -27.22
N ALA A 11 6.15 -13.52 -26.17
CA ALA A 11 7.58 -13.80 -26.03
C ALA A 11 7.90 -15.25 -25.60
N GLY A 12 6.88 -16.10 -25.46
CA GLY A 12 7.05 -17.51 -25.15
C GLY A 12 7.06 -17.83 -23.65
N HIS A 13 6.72 -16.87 -22.79
CA HIS A 13 6.60 -17.09 -21.35
C HIS A 13 5.20 -17.58 -20.98
N HIS A 14 5.13 -18.52 -20.05
CA HIS A 14 3.84 -18.86 -19.42
C HIS A 14 3.52 -17.79 -18.35
N VAL A 15 2.31 -17.27 -18.40
CA VAL A 15 1.87 -16.21 -17.48
C VAL A 15 0.70 -16.72 -16.64
N ILE A 16 0.87 -16.67 -15.33
CA ILE A 16 -0.20 -16.95 -14.37
C ILE A 16 -0.68 -15.60 -13.83
N TYR A 17 -1.93 -15.27 -14.09
CA TYR A 17 -2.58 -14.11 -13.49
C TYR A 17 -3.59 -14.61 -12.46
N CYS A 18 -3.40 -14.22 -11.22
CA CYS A 18 -4.31 -14.56 -10.13
C CYS A 18 -4.73 -13.30 -9.34
N ASN A 19 -5.96 -13.34 -8.83
CA ASN A 19 -6.40 -12.38 -7.83
C ASN A 19 -6.15 -12.94 -6.43
N SER A 20 -5.94 -12.06 -5.47
CA SER A 20 -6.08 -12.43 -4.06
C SER A 20 -7.56 -12.68 -3.72
N ARG A 21 -7.82 -13.18 -2.51
CA ARG A 21 -9.19 -13.27 -1.96
C ARG A 21 -9.91 -11.92 -1.92
N PHE A 22 -9.16 -10.83 -1.82
CA PHE A 22 -9.66 -9.45 -1.82
C PHE A 22 -9.75 -8.94 -3.26
N ARG A 23 -10.94 -8.93 -3.84
CA ARG A 23 -11.17 -8.56 -5.24
C ARG A 23 -11.67 -7.12 -5.35
N GLY A 24 -11.25 -6.44 -6.42
CA GLY A 24 -11.74 -5.10 -6.74
C GLY A 24 -11.37 -4.06 -5.69
N THR A 25 -12.36 -3.41 -5.13
CA THR A 25 -12.25 -2.33 -4.13
C THR A 25 -12.50 -2.83 -2.70
N ASP A 26 -12.19 -4.08 -2.40
CA ASP A 26 -12.37 -4.64 -1.07
C ASP A 26 -11.57 -3.86 -0.03
N SER A 27 -12.28 -3.25 0.91
CA SER A 27 -11.72 -2.41 1.96
C SER A 27 -11.12 -3.21 3.13
N ALA A 28 -11.49 -4.49 3.25
CA ALA A 28 -11.00 -5.37 4.32
C ALA A 28 -9.65 -6.03 3.99
N LEU A 29 -8.86 -5.44 3.10
CA LEU A 29 -7.60 -5.99 2.64
C LEU A 29 -6.57 -6.11 3.77
N LEU A 30 -6.16 -7.34 4.07
CA LEU A 30 -5.07 -7.68 4.98
C LEU A 30 -3.89 -8.21 4.16
N MET A 31 -2.75 -7.50 4.21
CA MET A 31 -1.58 -7.82 3.40
C MET A 31 -1.01 -9.20 3.67
N GLU A 32 -1.03 -9.64 4.92
CA GLU A 32 -0.57 -10.97 5.33
C GLU A 32 -1.40 -12.08 4.68
N LYS A 33 -2.71 -11.88 4.50
CA LYS A 33 -3.58 -12.80 3.77
C LYS A 33 -3.31 -12.76 2.27
N VAL A 34 -2.96 -11.61 1.71
CA VAL A 34 -2.56 -11.48 0.30
C VAL A 34 -1.24 -12.22 0.04
N VAL A 35 -0.27 -12.13 0.97
CA VAL A 35 0.98 -12.91 0.92
C VAL A 35 0.69 -14.41 0.93
N GLN A 36 -0.23 -14.87 1.77
CA GLN A 36 -0.65 -16.27 1.80
C GLN A 36 -1.24 -16.71 0.46
N ASP A 37 -2.10 -15.90 -0.16
CA ASP A 37 -2.69 -16.19 -1.47
C ASP A 37 -1.63 -16.26 -2.58
N LEU A 38 -0.68 -15.33 -2.58
CA LEU A 38 0.44 -15.33 -3.52
C LEU A 38 1.33 -16.56 -3.32
N GLY A 39 1.58 -16.96 -2.06
CA GLY A 39 2.30 -18.17 -1.74
C GLY A 39 1.62 -19.44 -2.26
N ALA A 40 0.30 -19.51 -2.14
CA ALA A 40 -0.48 -20.60 -2.71
C ALA A 40 -0.35 -20.67 -4.24
N ALA A 41 -0.36 -19.52 -4.93
CA ALA A 41 -0.17 -19.46 -6.38
C ALA A 41 1.23 -19.92 -6.81
N ILE A 42 2.28 -19.51 -6.09
CA ILE A 42 3.66 -19.94 -6.36
C ILE A 42 3.82 -21.44 -6.11
N LYS A 43 3.26 -21.92 -5.00
CA LYS A 43 3.29 -23.36 -4.67
C LYS A 43 2.58 -24.17 -5.74
N ASP A 44 1.41 -23.75 -6.20
CA ASP A 44 0.67 -24.41 -7.27
C ASP A 44 1.45 -24.41 -8.59
N ALA A 45 2.10 -23.30 -8.92
CA ALA A 45 2.95 -23.20 -10.10
C ALA A 45 4.12 -24.18 -10.07
N LYS A 46 4.79 -24.34 -8.94
CA LYS A 46 5.92 -25.27 -8.80
C LYS A 46 5.48 -26.72 -8.67
N ASP A 47 4.54 -27.03 -7.78
CA ASP A 47 4.18 -28.40 -7.42
C ASP A 47 3.23 -29.06 -8.42
N ARG A 48 2.14 -28.36 -8.80
CA ARG A 48 1.14 -28.93 -9.70
C ARG A 48 1.46 -28.70 -11.17
N LEU A 49 1.91 -27.48 -11.53
CA LEU A 49 2.21 -27.15 -12.93
C LEU A 49 3.65 -27.48 -13.32
N GLY A 50 4.53 -27.81 -12.37
CA GLY A 50 5.89 -28.30 -12.62
C GLY A 50 6.88 -27.23 -13.09
N TYR A 51 6.62 -25.94 -12.85
CA TYR A 51 7.56 -24.89 -13.23
C TYR A 51 8.79 -24.86 -12.33
N ALA A 52 9.95 -25.05 -12.95
CA ALA A 52 11.23 -24.99 -12.23
C ALA A 52 11.55 -23.57 -11.74
N LYS A 53 11.14 -22.54 -12.48
CA LYS A 53 11.38 -21.13 -12.16
C LYS A 53 10.07 -20.34 -12.20
N VAL A 54 9.89 -19.49 -11.19
CA VAL A 54 8.75 -18.56 -11.06
C VAL A 54 9.30 -17.16 -10.82
N VAL A 55 8.90 -16.22 -11.67
CA VAL A 55 9.25 -14.80 -11.53
C VAL A 55 7.98 -14.02 -11.17
N LEU A 56 8.04 -13.24 -10.09
CA LEU A 56 6.96 -12.33 -9.73
C LEU A 56 7.02 -11.08 -10.61
N ALA A 57 5.88 -10.66 -11.14
CA ALA A 57 5.74 -9.41 -11.88
C ALA A 57 4.79 -8.48 -11.11
N GLY A 58 5.35 -7.51 -10.42
CA GLY A 58 4.60 -6.58 -9.58
C GLY A 58 4.49 -5.20 -10.20
N TRP A 59 3.26 -4.77 -10.51
CA TRP A 59 2.99 -3.42 -10.98
C TRP A 59 2.43 -2.55 -9.85
N SER A 60 2.92 -1.29 -9.74
CA SER A 60 2.46 -0.34 -8.73
C SER A 60 2.56 -0.94 -7.31
N GLY A 61 1.48 -1.01 -6.55
CA GLY A 61 1.44 -1.67 -5.25
C GLY A 61 1.76 -3.17 -5.28
N GLY A 62 1.67 -3.83 -6.44
CA GLY A 62 2.11 -5.22 -6.63
C GLY A 62 3.63 -5.39 -6.55
N GLY A 63 4.40 -4.32 -6.83
CA GLY A 63 5.84 -4.34 -6.65
C GLY A 63 6.24 -4.42 -5.18
N SER A 64 5.69 -3.56 -4.34
CA SER A 64 5.94 -3.63 -2.88
C SER A 64 5.42 -4.93 -2.26
N LEU A 65 4.28 -5.47 -2.74
CA LEU A 65 3.80 -6.79 -2.33
C LEU A 65 4.79 -7.89 -2.70
N SER A 66 5.31 -7.89 -3.93
CA SER A 66 6.28 -8.90 -4.39
C SER A 66 7.56 -8.88 -3.55
N MET A 67 8.05 -7.69 -3.21
CA MET A 67 9.23 -7.54 -2.35
C MET A 67 8.95 -8.00 -0.92
N PHE A 68 7.78 -7.66 -0.36
CA PHE A 68 7.36 -8.11 0.96
C PHE A 68 7.20 -9.63 1.01
N TYR A 69 6.55 -10.22 -0.01
CA TYR A 69 6.45 -11.67 -0.15
C TYR A 69 7.83 -12.33 -0.14
N GLN A 70 8.73 -11.86 -1.00
CA GLN A 70 10.07 -12.42 -1.15
C GLN A 70 10.87 -12.35 0.15
N GLN A 71 10.80 -11.22 0.83
CA GLN A 71 11.43 -11.04 2.13
C GLN A 71 10.89 -12.04 3.15
N GLN A 72 9.55 -12.22 3.24
CA GLN A 72 8.93 -13.16 4.17
C GLN A 72 9.17 -14.63 3.77
N ALA A 73 9.33 -14.93 2.48
CA ALA A 73 9.66 -16.27 2.02
C ALA A 73 11.11 -16.67 2.31
N GLN A 74 12.04 -15.71 2.29
CA GLN A 74 13.46 -15.94 2.58
C GLN A 74 13.80 -15.79 4.07
N HIS A 75 13.18 -14.83 4.72
CA HIS A 75 13.42 -14.44 6.11
C HIS A 75 12.10 -14.13 6.81
N PRO A 76 11.32 -15.15 7.17
CA PRO A 76 10.00 -14.95 7.77
C PRO A 76 10.12 -14.31 9.15
N THR A 77 9.42 -13.21 9.37
CA THR A 77 9.48 -12.41 10.61
C THR A 77 8.13 -11.97 11.13
N VAL A 78 7.10 -11.96 10.26
CA VAL A 78 5.77 -11.46 10.62
C VAL A 78 4.92 -12.58 11.19
N THR A 79 4.57 -12.47 12.47
CA THR A 79 3.76 -13.47 13.19
C THR A 79 2.28 -13.10 13.29
N ALA A 80 1.94 -11.82 13.07
CA ALA A 80 0.56 -11.32 13.06
C ALA A 80 0.50 -9.99 12.32
N SER A 81 -0.70 -9.60 11.90
CA SER A 81 -0.95 -8.23 11.42
C SER A 81 -0.86 -7.22 12.57
N PRO A 82 -0.76 -5.90 12.29
CA PRO A 82 -0.77 -4.86 13.32
C PRO A 82 -2.03 -4.84 14.20
N SER A 83 -3.14 -5.41 13.74
CA SER A 83 -4.38 -5.57 14.50
C SER A 83 -4.40 -6.82 15.38
N GLY A 84 -3.40 -7.70 15.28
CA GLY A 84 -3.33 -8.98 15.97
C GLY A 84 -4.09 -10.12 15.26
N ASP A 85 -4.68 -9.84 14.12
CA ASP A 85 -5.36 -10.82 13.25
C ASP A 85 -4.45 -11.24 12.10
N GLY A 86 -4.90 -12.21 11.32
CA GLY A 86 -4.16 -12.66 10.15
C GLY A 86 -3.24 -13.85 10.42
N PRO A 87 -2.66 -14.41 9.35
CA PRO A 87 -1.79 -15.58 9.47
C PRO A 87 -0.43 -15.21 10.04
N ASP A 88 0.13 -16.17 10.77
CA ASP A 88 1.56 -16.18 11.09
C ASP A 88 2.35 -16.60 9.85
N LEU A 89 3.02 -15.64 9.21
CA LEU A 89 3.77 -15.91 7.97
C LEU A 89 4.97 -16.82 8.20
N THR A 90 5.48 -16.92 9.43
CA THR A 90 6.63 -17.76 9.77
C THR A 90 6.30 -19.26 9.70
N THR A 91 5.02 -19.60 9.77
CA THR A 91 4.54 -20.99 9.74
C THR A 91 4.02 -21.44 8.37
N LEU A 92 3.93 -20.53 7.39
CA LEU A 92 3.31 -20.85 6.10
C LEU A 92 4.20 -21.66 5.13
N GLY A 93 5.49 -21.74 5.39
CA GLY A 93 6.42 -22.42 4.47
C GLY A 93 6.42 -21.79 3.07
N LEU A 94 6.43 -20.45 3.01
CA LEU A 94 6.44 -19.71 1.75
C LEU A 94 7.65 -20.09 0.89
N ILE A 95 7.42 -20.31 -0.40
CA ILE A 95 8.48 -20.68 -1.35
C ILE A 95 9.00 -19.40 -2.01
N PRO A 96 10.29 -19.06 -1.90
CA PRO A 96 10.84 -17.89 -2.57
C PRO A 96 10.68 -17.99 -4.10
N ALA A 97 10.35 -16.87 -4.73
CA ALA A 97 10.41 -16.77 -6.17
C ALA A 97 11.86 -16.73 -6.66
N ASP A 98 12.07 -17.11 -7.91
CA ASP A 98 13.40 -17.13 -8.54
C ASP A 98 13.83 -15.76 -9.07
N GLY A 99 12.89 -14.80 -9.13
CA GLY A 99 13.15 -13.43 -9.55
C GLY A 99 11.94 -12.54 -9.34
N ILE A 100 12.16 -11.22 -9.42
CA ILE A 100 11.12 -10.21 -9.33
C ILE A 100 11.30 -9.20 -10.46
N MET A 101 10.20 -8.86 -11.11
CA MET A 101 10.09 -7.78 -12.09
C MET A 101 9.27 -6.65 -11.47
N LEU A 102 9.87 -5.50 -11.29
CA LEU A 102 9.23 -4.30 -10.74
C LEU A 102 8.78 -3.40 -11.89
N LEU A 103 7.50 -3.12 -11.96
CA LEU A 103 6.87 -2.36 -13.05
C LEU A 103 6.16 -1.15 -12.45
N ALA A 104 6.72 0.04 -12.63
CA ALA A 104 6.23 1.28 -12.03
C ALA A 104 5.82 1.04 -10.55
N ALA A 105 6.73 0.43 -9.81
CA ALA A 105 6.44 -0.12 -8.50
C ALA A 105 6.53 0.93 -7.39
N HIS A 106 5.62 0.89 -6.43
CA HIS A 106 5.78 1.66 -5.20
C HIS A 106 6.85 1.03 -4.31
N ILE A 107 7.68 1.85 -3.70
CA ILE A 107 8.69 1.40 -2.73
C ILE A 107 8.01 0.82 -1.49
N SER A 108 6.95 1.47 -1.01
CA SER A 108 6.19 1.09 0.16
C SER A 108 4.74 1.57 0.05
N ARG A 109 3.77 0.70 0.29
CA ARG A 109 2.36 1.13 0.36
C ARG A 109 2.14 2.14 1.49
N HIS A 110 2.68 1.86 2.66
CA HIS A 110 2.57 2.77 3.80
C HIS A 110 3.20 4.13 3.49
N GLY A 111 4.41 4.15 2.94
CA GLY A 111 5.09 5.39 2.56
C GLY A 111 4.29 6.17 1.53
N THR A 112 3.93 5.53 0.42
CA THR A 112 3.15 6.16 -0.67
C THR A 112 1.81 6.71 -0.18
N LEU A 113 1.04 5.93 0.59
CA LEU A 113 -0.25 6.40 1.11
C LEU A 113 -0.08 7.58 2.07
N THR A 114 0.99 7.59 2.88
CA THR A 114 1.28 8.72 3.77
C THR A 114 1.64 9.98 2.96
N GLU A 115 2.46 9.83 1.92
CA GLU A 115 2.86 10.93 1.03
C GLU A 115 1.71 11.51 0.21
N TRP A 116 0.64 10.78 0.02
CA TRP A 116 -0.55 11.25 -0.69
C TRP A 116 -1.56 11.95 0.20
N LEU A 117 -1.44 11.84 1.52
CA LEU A 117 -2.35 12.53 2.43
C LEU A 117 -2.21 14.04 2.31
N ASP A 118 -3.34 14.73 2.19
CA ASP A 118 -3.39 16.18 2.29
C ASP A 118 -3.08 16.63 3.71
N ALA A 119 -1.90 17.21 3.89
CA ALA A 119 -1.40 17.64 5.19
C ALA A 119 -2.23 18.76 5.83
N SER A 120 -3.03 19.48 5.04
CA SER A 120 -3.84 20.60 5.53
C SER A 120 -5.03 20.18 6.36
N ILE A 121 -5.53 18.95 6.23
CA ILE A 121 -6.73 18.49 6.95
C ILE A 121 -6.40 18.28 8.43
N LEU A 122 -7.10 19.03 9.27
CA LEU A 122 -6.91 19.05 10.72
C LEU A 122 -7.84 18.08 11.48
N ASP A 123 -8.96 17.72 10.86
CA ASP A 123 -10.01 16.90 11.49
C ASP A 123 -10.63 15.96 10.46
N GLU A 124 -10.53 14.65 10.68
CA GLU A 124 -11.07 13.65 9.76
C GLU A 124 -12.62 13.62 9.76
N SER A 125 -13.27 14.14 10.82
CA SER A 125 -14.73 14.24 10.89
C SER A 125 -15.26 15.50 10.18
N ASP A 126 -14.40 16.50 9.95
CA ASP A 126 -14.72 17.71 9.21
C ASP A 126 -13.53 18.10 8.30
N PRO A 127 -13.45 17.55 7.09
CA PRO A 127 -12.35 17.81 6.16
C PRO A 127 -12.31 19.25 5.60
N THR A 128 -13.30 20.10 5.95
CA THR A 128 -13.26 21.53 5.63
C THR A 128 -12.39 22.33 6.58
N ARG A 129 -12.07 21.77 7.76
CA ARG A 129 -11.13 22.36 8.71
C ARG A 129 -9.71 22.12 8.25
N ARG A 130 -9.13 23.14 7.65
CA ARG A 130 -7.81 23.08 7.03
C ARG A 130 -6.83 24.10 7.63
N ASP A 131 -5.55 23.73 7.65
CA ASP A 131 -4.46 24.70 7.78
C ASP A 131 -4.23 25.38 6.42
N PRO A 132 -4.54 26.69 6.28
CA PRO A 132 -4.40 27.37 5.00
C PRO A 132 -2.93 27.44 4.53
N GLY A 133 -1.97 27.35 5.44
CA GLY A 133 -0.54 27.35 5.11
C GLY A 133 0.00 25.98 4.65
N LEU A 134 -0.82 24.93 4.71
CA LEU A 134 -0.51 23.58 4.21
C LEU A 134 -1.43 23.14 3.08
N ASP A 135 -2.48 23.91 2.74
CA ASP A 135 -3.39 23.56 1.64
C ASP A 135 -2.73 23.89 0.29
N LEU A 136 -2.24 22.85 -0.40
CA LEU A 136 -1.55 22.98 -1.69
C LEU A 136 -2.47 23.54 -2.80
N TYR A 137 -3.77 23.40 -2.62
CA TYR A 137 -4.77 23.81 -3.62
C TYR A 137 -5.40 25.17 -3.30
N ASN A 138 -5.01 25.78 -2.19
CA ASN A 138 -5.45 27.13 -1.83
C ASN A 138 -4.58 28.17 -2.57
N PRO A 139 -5.13 28.98 -3.48
CA PRO A 139 -4.37 30.00 -4.21
C PRO A 139 -3.78 31.10 -3.31
N ASP A 140 -4.36 31.27 -2.11
CA ASP A 140 -3.89 32.25 -1.12
C ASP A 140 -2.85 31.67 -0.16
N ASN A 141 -2.41 30.42 -0.35
CA ASN A 141 -1.35 29.83 0.46
C ASN A 141 -0.04 30.61 0.21
N PRO A 142 0.63 31.12 1.24
CA PRO A 142 1.89 31.83 1.07
C PRO A 142 3.03 30.95 0.53
N ASN A 143 2.89 29.63 0.63
CA ASN A 143 3.84 28.66 0.12
C ASN A 143 3.36 28.16 -1.26
N GLN A 144 3.91 28.74 -2.31
CA GLN A 144 3.63 28.37 -3.70
C GLN A 144 4.85 27.68 -4.32
N PRO A 145 4.69 26.82 -5.35
CA PRO A 145 5.81 26.22 -6.06
C PRO A 145 6.66 27.28 -6.81
N PRO A 146 7.98 27.10 -6.94
CA PRO A 146 8.75 25.96 -6.39
C PRO A 146 8.82 26.03 -4.87
N TYR A 147 8.54 24.89 -4.22
CA TYR A 147 8.45 24.86 -2.76
C TYR A 147 9.83 24.90 -2.09
N SER A 148 9.95 25.64 -0.97
CA SER A 148 11.16 25.63 -0.18
C SER A 148 11.38 24.32 0.57
N ALA A 149 12.64 23.99 0.87
CA ALA A 149 13.00 22.79 1.63
C ALA A 149 12.33 22.79 3.03
N GLU A 150 12.21 23.96 3.66
CA GLU A 150 11.54 24.11 4.97
C GLU A 150 10.05 23.78 4.86
N PHE A 151 9.40 24.27 3.81
CA PHE A 151 7.98 23.95 3.58
C PHE A 151 7.78 22.47 3.32
N LEU A 152 8.60 21.85 2.46
CA LEU A 152 8.52 20.42 2.17
C LEU A 152 8.70 19.56 3.42
N ALA A 153 9.67 19.91 4.28
CA ALA A 153 9.89 19.22 5.54
C ALA A 153 8.67 19.34 6.48
N ARG A 154 8.13 20.55 6.65
CA ARG A 154 6.91 20.81 7.44
C ARG A 154 5.70 20.06 6.89
N TYR A 155 5.52 20.08 5.57
CA TYR A 155 4.43 19.39 4.90
C TYR A 155 4.51 17.89 5.14
N ARG A 156 5.69 17.29 4.97
CA ARG A 156 5.94 15.88 5.20
C ARG A 156 5.68 15.48 6.65
N GLU A 157 6.12 16.26 7.62
CA GLU A 157 5.85 16.02 9.04
C GLU A 157 4.34 16.03 9.32
N ALA A 158 3.61 16.99 8.79
CA ALA A 158 2.16 17.09 8.93
C ALA A 158 1.41 15.90 8.26
N GLN A 159 1.90 15.37 7.13
CA GLN A 159 1.38 14.13 6.52
C GLN A 159 1.57 12.94 7.46
N ILE A 160 2.75 12.80 8.06
CA ILE A 160 3.06 11.72 9.00
C ILE A 160 2.15 11.82 10.23
N ASP A 161 1.98 13.01 10.77
CA ASP A 161 1.13 13.23 11.94
C ASP A 161 -0.35 12.97 11.63
N ARG A 162 -0.81 13.36 10.44
CA ARG A 162 -2.15 13.00 9.98
C ARG A 162 -2.33 11.48 9.89
N ASN A 163 -1.38 10.77 9.30
CA ASN A 163 -1.42 9.30 9.23
C ASN A 163 -1.49 8.68 10.65
N ARG A 164 -0.72 9.21 11.59
CA ARG A 164 -0.74 8.76 12.99
C ARG A 164 -2.10 8.98 13.66
N ARG A 165 -2.73 10.15 13.43
CA ARG A 165 -4.08 10.44 13.96
C ARG A 165 -5.11 9.46 13.42
N ILE A 166 -5.12 9.23 12.09
CA ILE A 166 -6.02 8.26 11.45
C ILE A 166 -5.79 6.87 12.04
N THR A 167 -4.53 6.44 12.14
CA THR A 167 -4.18 5.12 12.69
C THR A 167 -4.62 4.96 14.15
N ALA A 168 -4.44 5.97 14.97
CA ALA A 168 -4.88 5.95 16.36
C ALA A 168 -6.41 5.84 16.47
N TRP A 169 -7.15 6.59 15.64
CA TRP A 169 -8.59 6.52 15.58
C TRP A 169 -9.08 5.14 15.14
N VAL A 170 -8.48 4.54 14.10
CA VAL A 170 -8.82 3.18 13.63
C VAL A 170 -8.59 2.15 14.72
N LYS A 171 -7.46 2.22 15.43
CA LYS A 171 -7.18 1.32 16.55
C LYS A 171 -8.18 1.48 17.70
N GLY A 172 -8.59 2.71 18.00
CA GLY A 172 -9.65 3.00 18.98
C GLY A 172 -10.98 2.37 18.56
N LYS A 173 -11.38 2.56 17.30
CA LYS A 173 -12.63 1.97 16.77
C LYS A 173 -12.61 0.44 16.81
N LEU A 174 -11.50 -0.18 16.46
CA LEU A 174 -11.33 -1.63 16.56
C LEU A 174 -11.48 -2.12 18.02
N ALA A 175 -10.87 -1.41 18.96
CA ALA A 175 -11.01 -1.73 20.39
C ALA A 175 -12.45 -1.60 20.88
N GLU A 176 -13.18 -0.55 20.46
CA GLU A 176 -14.61 -0.38 20.77
C GLU A 176 -15.46 -1.56 20.26
N LEU A 177 -15.28 -1.97 19.00
CA LEU A 177 -16.02 -3.10 18.42
C LEU A 177 -15.74 -4.40 19.17
N ARG A 178 -14.49 -4.66 19.48
CA ARG A 178 -14.09 -5.86 20.26
C ARG A 178 -14.68 -5.86 21.67
N ALA A 179 -14.65 -4.72 22.36
CA ALA A 179 -15.24 -4.56 23.68
C ALA A 179 -16.76 -4.71 23.67
N ALA A 180 -17.41 -4.37 22.56
CA ALA A 180 -18.85 -4.56 22.35
C ALA A 180 -19.23 -6.01 21.96
N GLY A 181 -18.28 -6.95 21.91
CA GLY A 181 -18.52 -8.33 21.49
C GLY A 181 -18.77 -8.49 19.98
N ARG A 182 -18.28 -7.56 19.17
CA ARG A 182 -18.44 -7.47 17.72
C ARG A 182 -17.09 -7.53 16.99
N PRO A 183 -16.23 -8.56 17.27
CA PRO A 183 -14.86 -8.59 16.71
C PRO A 183 -14.81 -8.80 15.19
N ASP A 184 -15.86 -9.38 14.61
CA ASP A 184 -15.95 -9.69 13.17
C ASP A 184 -16.71 -8.62 12.37
N ASP A 185 -17.17 -7.55 13.04
CA ASP A 185 -17.88 -6.48 12.37
C ASP A 185 -16.93 -5.58 11.56
N GLU A 186 -17.36 -5.26 10.34
CA GLU A 186 -16.68 -4.30 9.50
C GLU A 186 -17.18 -2.89 9.75
N PHE A 187 -16.26 -1.93 9.80
CA PHE A 187 -16.56 -0.52 9.91
C PHE A 187 -15.87 0.25 8.78
N GLY A 188 -16.68 0.68 7.80
CA GLY A 188 -16.20 1.51 6.69
C GLY A 188 -16.04 2.97 7.11
N PHE A 189 -14.96 3.61 6.67
CA PHE A 189 -14.74 5.04 6.84
C PHE A 189 -14.05 5.61 5.61
N VAL A 190 -14.12 6.94 5.45
CA VAL A 190 -13.53 7.65 4.32
C VAL A 190 -12.34 8.47 4.81
N VAL A 191 -11.21 8.35 4.12
CA VAL A 191 -10.08 9.25 4.28
C VAL A 191 -10.16 10.31 3.18
N HIS A 192 -10.45 11.53 3.55
CA HIS A 192 -10.56 12.66 2.64
C HIS A 192 -9.18 13.21 2.26
N GLY A 193 -9.11 13.96 1.14
CA GLY A 193 -7.88 14.64 0.73
C GLY A 193 -6.71 13.67 0.61
N THR A 194 -6.78 12.82 -0.39
CA THR A 194 -5.66 12.01 -0.86
C THR A 194 -5.17 12.57 -2.20
N MET A 195 -4.01 12.13 -2.70
CA MET A 195 -3.37 12.64 -3.92
C MET A 195 -2.89 14.10 -3.79
N ALA A 196 -2.33 14.45 -2.63
CA ALA A 196 -1.81 15.79 -2.31
C ALA A 196 -0.30 15.77 -2.08
N ASP A 197 0.44 15.25 -3.03
CA ASP A 197 1.91 15.25 -3.01
C ASP A 197 2.43 16.56 -3.63
N PRO A 198 3.21 17.38 -2.90
CA PRO A 198 3.74 18.63 -3.44
C PRO A 198 4.62 18.45 -4.68
N ARG A 199 5.25 17.29 -4.87
CA ARG A 199 6.05 16.97 -6.07
C ARG A 199 5.24 17.05 -7.36
N TRP A 200 3.95 16.79 -7.32
CA TRP A 200 3.08 16.83 -8.52
C TRP A 200 2.68 18.25 -8.93
N LEU A 201 2.82 19.19 -8.02
CA LEU A 201 2.45 20.60 -8.24
C LEU A 201 3.67 21.49 -8.46
N ASP A 202 4.87 20.98 -8.24
CA ASP A 202 6.10 21.73 -8.40
C ASP A 202 6.71 21.50 -9.79
N PRO A 203 6.69 22.53 -10.67
CA PRO A 203 7.22 22.40 -12.01
C PRO A 203 8.75 22.27 -12.08
N ALA A 204 9.45 22.47 -10.96
CA ALA A 204 10.90 22.30 -10.86
C ALA A 204 11.31 20.86 -10.53
N VAL A 205 10.35 20.00 -10.17
CA VAL A 205 10.59 18.58 -9.83
C VAL A 205 10.25 17.71 -11.03
N ASP A 206 11.17 16.84 -11.43
CA ASP A 206 10.85 15.78 -12.39
C ASP A 206 9.99 14.73 -11.67
N PRO A 207 8.76 14.46 -12.12
CA PRO A 207 7.90 13.47 -11.47
C PRO A 207 8.40 12.01 -11.63
N ASN A 208 9.48 11.80 -12.38
CA ASN A 208 10.10 10.49 -12.58
C ASN A 208 11.36 10.27 -11.72
N ASP A 209 11.80 11.29 -10.97
CA ASP A 209 12.95 11.19 -10.05
C ASP A 209 12.59 10.53 -8.71
#